data_0ebdcce5bd890f4810ae613d215c08bf
#
_entry.id   0ebdcce5bd890f4810ae613d215c08bf
#
_cell.length_a   1.000
_cell.length_b   1.000
_cell.length_c   1.000
_cell.angle_alpha   90.00
_cell.angle_beta   90.00
_cell.angle_gamma   90.00
#
_symmetry.space_group_name_H-M   'P 1'
#
loop_
_entity.id
_entity.type
_entity.pdbx_description
1 polymer ?
#
loop_
_entity_poly.entity_id
_entity_poly.type
_entity_poly.pdbx_seq_one_letter_code
_entity_poly.pdbx_strand_id
1 'polypeptide(L)'
;MVTLRQAVLISAVSVGAVGSSMGFEPPGPQQRLEAIGPTTGLSAVLQRAFAADDTFPPMPTPGPNDWLAAHRELGQTFEQFQRSRPNRPNAQRRTIYLQPLGAFPEQQNLEKLREYAAHFFQMEVKVLTPISISAGGFTSRTNSMTRRQQILTGDVLEWLKGKLAGDAFCVLAITMEDLYPEPSWNFVFGQASLTERVGVYSFARYDPAFFGEARGKDYQKLVLRRSMKVLTHETGHMFGLAHCIYFSCLMNGSNHLQESDRRPLHLCPVCLRKLQFSAGFDVVKRYQALAQFDQQAGLDDEARWLLSRVEKTRGSGN
;
A
#
# COMPACT_ATOMS: atom_id res chain seq x y z
N MET A 1 10.15 25.97 -15.09
CA MET A 1 10.37 24.53 -15.32
C MET A 1 10.04 23.81 -14.03
N VAL A 2 8.81 23.32 -13.90
CA VAL A 2 8.35 22.55 -12.71
C VAL A 2 8.66 21.10 -13.03
N THR A 3 9.64 20.54 -12.33
CA THR A 3 9.93 19.10 -12.39
C THR A 3 8.75 18.33 -11.85
N LEU A 4 8.05 17.58 -12.70
CA LEU A 4 7.06 16.57 -12.30
C LEU A 4 7.71 15.62 -11.30
N ARG A 5 7.38 15.75 -10.01
CA ARG A 5 7.78 14.81 -8.97
C ARG A 5 6.85 13.62 -9.05
N GLN A 6 7.42 12.44 -9.16
CA GLN A 6 6.73 11.15 -9.36
C GLN A 6 5.70 10.88 -8.25
N ALA A 7 4.42 10.98 -8.58
CA ALA A 7 3.34 10.37 -7.81
C ALA A 7 3.14 8.94 -8.30
N VAL A 8 2.97 8.00 -7.41
CA VAL A 8 2.68 6.60 -7.76
C VAL A 8 1.18 6.41 -7.69
N LEU A 9 0.61 5.89 -8.75
CA LEU A 9 -0.83 5.74 -8.98
C LEU A 9 -1.22 4.26 -8.89
N ILE A 10 -2.23 3.94 -8.12
CA ILE A 10 -2.95 2.66 -8.25
C ILE A 10 -4.18 2.91 -9.10
N SER A 11 -4.19 2.38 -10.31
CA SER A 11 -5.11 2.81 -11.36
C SER A 11 -6.08 1.76 -11.85
N ALA A 12 -7.16 2.24 -12.41
CA ALA A 12 -8.02 1.48 -13.30
C ALA A 12 -7.97 2.05 -14.72
N VAL A 13 -8.01 1.14 -15.64
CA VAL A 13 -8.02 1.19 -17.10
C VAL A 13 -8.36 2.52 -17.76
N SER A 14 -7.39 3.07 -18.52
CA SER A 14 -7.65 3.90 -19.68
C SER A 14 -7.82 2.98 -20.90
N VAL A 15 -8.98 3.03 -21.55
CA VAL A 15 -9.18 2.42 -22.87
C VAL A 15 -8.54 3.35 -23.89
N GLY A 16 -7.43 2.96 -24.48
CA GLY A 16 -6.90 3.59 -25.67
C GLY A 16 -5.38 3.72 -25.74
N ALA A 17 -4.73 2.74 -26.30
CA ALA A 17 -3.69 2.83 -27.33
C ALA A 17 -3.07 1.44 -27.52
N VAL A 18 -3.32 0.81 -28.66
CA VAL A 18 -2.62 -0.40 -29.10
C VAL A 18 -1.22 0.00 -29.54
N GLY A 19 -0.31 0.07 -28.58
CA GLY A 19 1.12 0.07 -28.82
C GLY A 19 1.64 -1.34 -28.58
N SER A 20 2.50 -1.85 -29.45
CA SER A 20 3.12 -3.17 -29.35
C SER A 20 3.64 -3.40 -27.93
N SER A 21 2.93 -4.22 -27.16
CA SER A 21 3.33 -4.59 -25.80
C SER A 21 4.54 -5.53 -25.93
N MET A 22 5.73 -5.03 -25.65
CA MET A 22 6.76 -5.93 -25.17
C MET A 22 6.26 -6.41 -23.80
N GLY A 23 5.77 -7.66 -23.75
CA GLY A 23 5.13 -8.22 -22.56
C GLY A 23 6.06 -8.13 -21.35
N PHE A 24 5.49 -7.84 -20.19
CA PHE A 24 6.24 -7.90 -18.93
C PHE A 24 6.71 -9.34 -18.69
N GLU A 25 8.01 -9.52 -18.51
CA GLU A 25 8.62 -10.77 -18.09
C GLU A 25 8.93 -10.71 -16.58
N PRO A 26 8.38 -11.66 -15.78
CA PRO A 26 8.70 -11.72 -14.36
C PRO A 26 10.20 -11.91 -14.12
N PRO A 27 10.81 -11.17 -13.18
CA PRO A 27 12.23 -11.30 -12.86
C PRO A 27 12.63 -12.72 -12.46
N GLY A 28 13.74 -13.22 -13.03
CA GLY A 28 14.30 -14.53 -12.71
C GLY A 28 14.84 -14.62 -11.27
N PRO A 29 15.23 -15.84 -10.81
CA PRO A 29 15.74 -16.04 -9.45
C PRO A 29 16.93 -15.14 -9.11
N GLN A 30 17.89 -15.00 -10.02
CA GLN A 30 19.07 -14.17 -9.82
C GLN A 30 18.72 -12.68 -9.67
N GLN A 31 17.82 -12.16 -10.50
CA GLN A 31 17.35 -10.77 -10.43
C GLN A 31 16.61 -10.49 -9.12
N ARG A 32 15.86 -11.47 -8.60
CA ARG A 32 15.20 -11.36 -7.29
C ARG A 32 16.20 -11.28 -6.14
N LEU A 33 17.26 -12.10 -6.17
CA LEU A 33 18.35 -12.03 -5.17
C LEU A 33 19.09 -10.71 -5.25
N GLU A 34 19.42 -10.23 -6.44
CA GLU A 34 20.01 -8.90 -6.65
C GLU A 34 19.13 -7.77 -6.13
N ALA A 35 17.80 -7.89 -6.30
CA ALA A 35 16.86 -6.90 -5.78
C ALA A 35 16.81 -6.86 -4.25
N ILE A 36 17.00 -8.00 -3.58
CA ILE A 36 17.17 -8.05 -2.11
C ILE A 36 18.51 -7.44 -1.73
N GLY A 37 19.57 -7.68 -2.51
CA GLY A 37 20.94 -7.27 -2.25
C GLY A 37 21.61 -8.08 -1.13
N PRO A 38 22.92 -7.87 -0.89
CA PRO A 38 23.70 -8.64 0.08
C PRO A 38 23.19 -8.43 1.51
N THR A 39 23.01 -9.54 2.25
CA THR A 39 22.54 -9.53 3.65
C THR A 39 23.67 -9.83 4.63
N THR A 40 24.89 -10.09 4.14
CA THR A 40 26.11 -10.26 4.94
C THR A 40 26.31 -9.04 5.86
N GLY A 41 26.63 -9.28 7.12
CA GLY A 41 26.79 -8.21 8.13
C GLY A 41 25.50 -7.81 8.85
N LEU A 42 24.32 -8.26 8.39
CA LEU A 42 23.10 -8.14 9.17
C LEU A 42 23.02 -9.21 10.27
N SER A 43 22.21 -8.98 11.30
CA SER A 43 21.93 -10.02 12.30
C SER A 43 21.34 -11.26 11.65
N ALA A 44 21.54 -12.44 12.23
CA ALA A 44 20.99 -13.70 11.72
C ALA A 44 19.46 -13.66 11.57
N VAL A 45 18.76 -12.94 12.45
CA VAL A 45 17.32 -12.71 12.35
C VAL A 45 16.96 -11.95 11.07
N LEU A 46 17.65 -10.87 10.77
CA LEU A 46 17.39 -10.09 9.55
C LEU A 46 17.80 -10.84 8.28
N GLN A 47 18.90 -11.62 8.31
CA GLN A 47 19.28 -12.46 7.18
C GLN A 47 18.16 -13.46 6.85
N ARG A 48 17.61 -14.14 7.86
CA ARG A 48 16.47 -15.07 7.67
C ARG A 48 15.18 -14.36 7.26
N ALA A 49 14.92 -13.17 7.81
CA ALA A 49 13.73 -12.39 7.44
C ALA A 49 13.72 -11.97 5.97
N PHE A 50 14.90 -11.67 5.40
CA PHE A 50 15.05 -11.20 4.02
C PHE A 50 15.45 -12.34 3.05
N ALA A 51 15.50 -13.57 3.50
CA ALA A 51 15.75 -14.71 2.62
C ALA A 51 14.56 -14.94 1.69
N ALA A 52 14.83 -15.13 0.40
CA ALA A 52 13.85 -15.57 -0.58
C ALA A 52 13.64 -17.08 -0.45
N ASP A 53 12.61 -17.48 0.25
CA ASP A 53 12.21 -18.87 0.40
C ASP A 53 10.85 -19.17 -0.28
N ASP A 54 10.37 -20.39 -0.15
CA ASP A 54 9.13 -20.92 -0.73
C ASP A 54 7.85 -20.18 -0.28
N THR A 55 7.91 -19.41 0.81
CA THR A 55 6.78 -18.61 1.31
C THR A 55 6.59 -17.29 0.56
N PHE A 56 7.50 -16.95 -0.34
CA PHE A 56 7.42 -15.75 -1.17
C PHE A 56 7.30 -16.11 -2.66
N PRO A 57 6.08 -16.32 -3.17
CA PRO A 57 5.89 -16.63 -4.57
C PRO A 57 6.48 -15.54 -5.48
N PRO A 58 7.17 -15.92 -6.56
CA PRO A 58 7.58 -14.97 -7.59
C PRO A 58 6.41 -14.17 -8.14
N MET A 59 6.68 -13.00 -8.71
CA MET A 59 5.67 -12.26 -9.45
C MET A 59 5.16 -13.13 -10.60
N PRO A 60 3.85 -13.40 -10.71
CA PRO A 60 3.29 -14.16 -11.81
C PRO A 60 3.28 -13.33 -13.10
N THR A 61 3.22 -14.01 -14.25
CA THR A 61 2.91 -13.34 -15.52
C THR A 61 1.56 -12.63 -15.41
N PRO A 62 1.47 -11.34 -15.77
CA PRO A 62 0.22 -10.58 -15.65
C PRO A 62 -0.82 -11.07 -16.64
N GLY A 63 -2.08 -11.08 -16.24
CA GLY A 63 -3.21 -11.24 -17.16
C GLY A 63 -3.40 -9.97 -18.02
N PRO A 64 -4.22 -10.05 -19.09
CA PRO A 64 -4.35 -8.96 -20.08
C PRO A 64 -4.78 -7.62 -19.50
N ASN A 65 -5.53 -7.63 -18.38
CA ASN A 65 -6.05 -6.44 -17.72
C ASN A 65 -5.30 -6.07 -16.45
N ASP A 66 -4.27 -6.85 -16.08
CA ASP A 66 -3.48 -6.60 -14.88
C ASP A 66 -2.55 -5.40 -15.07
N TRP A 67 -2.11 -4.81 -13.97
CA TRP A 67 -1.29 -3.60 -13.92
C TRP A 67 -0.06 -3.68 -14.83
N LEU A 68 0.75 -4.73 -14.69
CA LEU A 68 1.99 -4.89 -15.43
C LEU A 68 1.81 -5.25 -16.91
N ALA A 69 0.59 -5.56 -17.36
CA ALA A 69 0.27 -5.67 -18.77
C ALA A 69 0.05 -4.28 -19.42
N ALA A 70 -0.42 -3.30 -18.63
CA ALA A 70 -0.73 -1.96 -19.12
C ALA A 70 0.34 -0.92 -18.75
N HIS A 71 1.13 -1.16 -17.70
CA HIS A 71 2.08 -0.19 -17.16
C HIS A 71 3.50 -0.77 -17.12
N ARG A 72 4.43 -0.07 -17.76
CA ARG A 72 5.84 -0.44 -17.70
C ARG A 72 6.43 -0.01 -16.36
N GLU A 73 6.81 -0.98 -15.53
CA GLU A 73 7.47 -0.79 -14.24
C GLU A 73 8.91 -1.32 -14.30
N LEU A 74 9.86 -0.54 -13.84
CA LEU A 74 11.26 -0.95 -13.79
C LEU A 74 11.58 -1.71 -12.49
N GLY A 75 10.68 -1.65 -11.51
CA GLY A 75 10.95 -2.09 -10.16
C GLY A 75 11.98 -1.19 -9.45
N GLN A 76 12.29 -1.55 -8.22
CA GLN A 76 13.26 -0.81 -7.42
C GLN A 76 14.00 -1.81 -6.52
N THR A 77 15.29 -2.01 -6.73
CA THR A 77 16.12 -2.83 -5.86
C THR A 77 16.33 -2.15 -4.50
N PHE A 78 16.82 -2.90 -3.51
CA PHE A 78 17.18 -2.32 -2.21
C PHE A 78 18.28 -1.26 -2.34
N GLU A 79 19.28 -1.49 -3.19
CA GLU A 79 20.35 -0.53 -3.43
C GLU A 79 19.86 0.76 -4.07
N GLN A 80 18.98 0.67 -5.09
CA GLN A 80 18.34 1.84 -5.70
C GLN A 80 17.51 2.62 -4.68
N PHE A 81 16.77 1.91 -3.82
CA PHE A 81 16.00 2.52 -2.74
C PHE A 81 16.91 3.29 -1.76
N GLN A 82 18.03 2.73 -1.32
CA GLN A 82 18.97 3.43 -0.46
C GLN A 82 19.54 4.69 -1.12
N ARG A 83 19.92 4.59 -2.39
CA ARG A 83 20.46 5.72 -3.17
C ARG A 83 19.45 6.84 -3.40
N SER A 84 18.14 6.52 -3.42
CA SER A 84 17.08 7.52 -3.58
C SER A 84 16.89 8.42 -2.34
N ARG A 85 17.59 8.14 -1.24
CA ARG A 85 17.46 8.84 0.05
C ARG A 85 16.00 8.88 0.50
N PRO A 86 15.39 7.72 0.74
CA PRO A 86 13.97 7.63 1.07
C PRO A 86 13.62 8.37 2.36
N ASN A 87 12.34 8.71 2.52
CA ASN A 87 11.84 9.25 3.77
C ASN A 87 12.07 8.27 4.92
N ARG A 88 12.58 8.80 6.02
CA ARG A 88 12.82 8.02 7.25
C ARG A 88 12.26 8.76 8.47
N PRO A 89 11.59 8.06 9.39
CA PRO A 89 11.25 8.62 10.69
C PRO A 89 12.50 9.08 11.43
N ASN A 90 12.35 10.09 12.27
CA ASN A 90 13.39 10.59 13.15
C ASN A 90 12.80 10.95 14.51
N ALA A 91 13.60 11.46 15.45
CA ALA A 91 13.14 11.80 16.80
C ALA A 91 11.96 12.80 16.84
N GLN A 92 11.85 13.67 15.84
CA GLN A 92 10.82 14.70 15.77
C GLN A 92 9.61 14.25 14.93
N ARG A 93 9.84 13.58 13.79
CA ARG A 93 8.82 13.19 12.81
C ARG A 93 8.69 11.68 12.79
N ARG A 94 7.75 11.15 13.61
CA ARG A 94 7.61 9.71 13.83
C ARG A 94 6.16 9.23 13.96
N THR A 95 5.18 10.13 13.81
CA THR A 95 3.75 9.81 13.91
C THR A 95 3.14 9.73 12.51
N ILE A 96 2.40 8.66 12.23
CA ILE A 96 1.56 8.52 11.03
C ILE A 96 0.18 9.08 11.38
N TYR A 97 -0.33 9.98 10.57
CA TYR A 97 -1.67 10.54 10.73
C TYR A 97 -2.62 9.99 9.68
N LEU A 98 -3.80 9.58 10.11
CA LEU A 98 -4.94 9.24 9.24
C LEU A 98 -5.94 10.40 9.28
N GLN A 99 -6.18 11.04 8.15
CA GLN A 99 -7.12 12.16 8.02
C GLN A 99 -8.41 11.69 7.34
N PRO A 100 -9.51 11.46 8.10
CA PRO A 100 -10.79 11.17 7.49
C PRO A 100 -11.34 12.38 6.74
N LEU A 101 -11.80 12.15 5.48
CA LEU A 101 -12.47 13.15 4.64
C LEU A 101 -13.89 12.68 4.35
N GLY A 102 -14.87 13.48 4.77
CA GLY A 102 -16.29 13.15 4.67
C GLY A 102 -16.80 12.29 5.82
N ALA A 103 -18.02 11.76 5.65
CA ALA A 103 -18.64 10.86 6.62
C ALA A 103 -18.22 9.42 6.41
N PHE A 104 -18.05 8.70 7.51
CA PHE A 104 -17.75 7.27 7.50
C PHE A 104 -18.92 6.48 8.12
N PRO A 105 -19.41 5.43 7.47
CA PRO A 105 -20.34 4.48 8.11
C PRO A 105 -19.70 3.83 9.34
N GLU A 106 -20.50 3.49 10.35
CA GLU A 106 -20.02 2.82 11.58
C GLU A 106 -19.24 1.51 11.31
N GLN A 107 -19.56 0.83 10.20
CA GLN A 107 -18.89 -0.40 9.79
C GLN A 107 -17.44 -0.18 9.36
N GLN A 108 -17.07 1.04 9.00
CA GLN A 108 -15.69 1.39 8.67
C GLN A 108 -14.93 1.69 9.96
N ASN A 109 -14.41 0.63 10.57
CA ASN A 109 -13.72 0.76 11.86
C ASN A 109 -12.33 1.38 11.68
N LEU A 110 -12.28 2.72 11.72
CA LEU A 110 -11.02 3.48 11.60
C LEU A 110 -10.01 3.11 12.70
N GLU A 111 -10.50 2.70 13.87
CA GLU A 111 -9.63 2.26 14.95
C GLU A 111 -8.90 0.95 14.63
N LYS A 112 -9.57 -0.02 13.98
CA LYS A 112 -8.89 -1.24 13.51
C LYS A 112 -7.81 -0.91 12.46
N LEU A 113 -8.07 0.05 11.59
CA LEU A 113 -7.08 0.48 10.61
C LEU A 113 -5.89 1.19 11.26
N ARG A 114 -6.14 2.02 12.28
CA ARG A 114 -5.11 2.66 13.09
C ARG A 114 -4.23 1.62 13.78
N GLU A 115 -4.86 0.64 14.43
CA GLU A 115 -4.17 -0.45 15.14
C GLU A 115 -3.32 -1.29 14.17
N TYR A 116 -3.92 -1.71 13.04
CA TYR A 116 -3.20 -2.47 12.03
C TYR A 116 -1.98 -1.71 11.50
N ALA A 117 -2.13 -0.43 11.17
CA ALA A 117 -1.02 0.40 10.72
C ALA A 117 0.06 0.55 11.79
N ALA A 118 -0.32 0.73 13.07
CA ALA A 118 0.63 0.81 14.17
C ALA A 118 1.46 -0.48 14.31
N HIS A 119 0.85 -1.65 14.15
CA HIS A 119 1.57 -2.92 14.13
C HIS A 119 2.42 -3.09 12.87
N PHE A 120 1.91 -2.67 11.71
CA PHE A 120 2.59 -2.84 10.43
C PHE A 120 3.88 -2.03 10.34
N PHE A 121 3.87 -0.77 10.80
CA PHE A 121 5.00 0.15 10.74
C PHE A 121 5.80 0.21 12.04
N GLN A 122 5.28 -0.36 13.15
CA GLN A 122 5.78 -0.18 14.52
C GLN A 122 6.01 1.30 14.87
N MET A 123 5.03 2.12 14.51
CA MET A 123 5.01 3.56 14.74
C MET A 123 3.70 3.97 15.39
N GLU A 124 3.71 5.11 16.07
CA GLU A 124 2.47 5.73 16.52
C GLU A 124 1.60 6.13 15.35
N VAL A 125 0.30 5.80 15.41
CA VAL A 125 -0.70 6.17 14.40
C VAL A 125 -1.85 6.90 15.10
N LYS A 126 -2.23 8.06 14.59
CA LYS A 126 -3.32 8.88 15.12
C LYS A 126 -4.37 9.12 14.05
N VAL A 127 -5.64 9.02 14.43
CA VAL A 127 -6.76 9.42 13.59
C VAL A 127 -7.13 10.87 13.93
N LEU A 128 -7.12 11.74 12.94
CA LEU A 128 -7.51 13.13 13.08
C LEU A 128 -9.05 13.29 13.06
N THR A 129 -9.53 14.42 13.53
CA THR A 129 -10.95 14.78 13.43
C THR A 129 -11.37 14.80 11.96
N PRO A 130 -12.50 14.15 11.59
CA PRO A 130 -13.01 14.18 10.23
C PRO A 130 -13.27 15.60 9.71
N ILE A 131 -12.96 15.84 8.45
CA ILE A 131 -13.20 17.11 7.76
C ILE A 131 -14.22 16.85 6.64
N SER A 132 -15.21 17.75 6.47
CA SER A 132 -16.16 17.62 5.36
C SER A 132 -15.45 17.84 4.02
N ILE A 133 -15.92 17.13 2.98
CA ILE A 133 -15.38 17.28 1.62
C ILE A 133 -15.50 18.74 1.13
N SER A 134 -16.62 19.40 1.44
CA SER A 134 -16.84 20.80 1.06
C SER A 134 -15.85 21.78 1.71
N ALA A 135 -15.42 21.50 2.93
CA ALA A 135 -14.41 22.33 3.62
C ALA A 135 -13.00 22.21 3.02
N GLY A 136 -12.72 21.13 2.28
CA GLY A 136 -11.44 20.94 1.58
C GLY A 136 -11.34 21.71 0.26
N GLY A 137 -12.48 22.12 -0.34
CA GLY A 137 -12.50 22.83 -1.62
C GLY A 137 -11.98 22.02 -2.80
N PHE A 138 -12.06 20.68 -2.72
CA PHE A 138 -11.53 19.77 -3.74
C PHE A 138 -12.31 19.80 -5.03
N THR A 139 -11.62 19.78 -6.15
CA THR A 139 -12.22 19.60 -7.48
C THR A 139 -12.93 18.24 -7.52
N SER A 140 -14.17 18.25 -7.99
CA SER A 140 -14.98 17.05 -8.10
C SER A 140 -15.57 16.90 -9.50
N ARG A 141 -15.92 15.66 -9.86
CA ARG A 141 -16.65 15.34 -11.08
C ARG A 141 -17.63 14.20 -10.82
N THR A 142 -18.59 14.03 -11.70
CA THR A 142 -19.41 12.81 -11.74
C THR A 142 -18.79 11.81 -12.71
N ASN A 143 -18.45 10.61 -12.23
CA ASN A 143 -17.94 9.55 -13.09
C ASN A 143 -19.01 9.12 -14.10
N SER A 144 -18.68 9.08 -15.39
CA SER A 144 -19.62 8.80 -16.48
C SER A 144 -20.19 7.39 -16.44
N MET A 145 -19.43 6.41 -15.92
CA MET A 145 -19.82 5.00 -15.87
C MET A 145 -20.61 4.66 -14.61
N THR A 146 -20.11 5.08 -13.44
CA THR A 146 -20.72 4.72 -12.15
C THR A 146 -21.74 5.73 -11.65
N ARG A 147 -21.81 6.93 -12.27
CA ARG A 147 -22.63 8.06 -11.84
C ARG A 147 -22.37 8.54 -10.40
N ARG A 148 -21.24 8.11 -9.81
CA ARG A 148 -20.79 8.52 -8.48
C ARG A 148 -19.93 9.77 -8.56
N GLN A 149 -19.95 10.57 -7.50
CA GLN A 149 -19.03 11.68 -7.34
C GLN A 149 -17.60 11.16 -7.14
N GLN A 150 -16.65 11.87 -7.74
CA GLN A 150 -15.21 11.62 -7.59
C GLN A 150 -14.50 12.89 -7.18
N ILE A 151 -13.45 12.76 -6.37
CA ILE A 151 -12.59 13.85 -5.94
C ILE A 151 -11.23 13.73 -6.65
N LEU A 152 -10.69 14.86 -7.08
CA LEU A 152 -9.35 14.94 -7.67
C LEU A 152 -8.29 14.71 -6.58
N THR A 153 -7.52 13.64 -6.70
CA THR A 153 -6.50 13.28 -5.72
C THR A 153 -5.40 14.33 -5.60
N GLY A 154 -5.04 14.99 -6.69
CA GLY A 154 -4.03 16.05 -6.70
C GLY A 154 -4.35 17.19 -5.73
N ASP A 155 -5.61 17.62 -5.67
CA ASP A 155 -6.05 18.67 -4.75
C ASP A 155 -5.94 18.21 -3.28
N VAL A 156 -6.31 16.94 -3.01
CA VAL A 156 -6.19 16.37 -1.67
C VAL A 156 -4.73 16.32 -1.22
N LEU A 157 -3.84 15.84 -2.10
CA LEU A 157 -2.41 15.79 -1.79
C LEU A 157 -1.83 17.18 -1.54
N GLU A 158 -2.20 18.18 -2.34
CA GLU A 158 -1.72 19.55 -2.15
C GLU A 158 -2.25 20.15 -0.83
N TRP A 159 -3.52 19.94 -0.53
CA TRP A 159 -4.12 20.38 0.73
C TRP A 159 -3.43 19.74 1.95
N LEU A 160 -3.12 18.43 1.88
CA LEU A 160 -2.44 17.73 2.98
C LEU A 160 -1.02 18.24 3.24
N LYS A 161 -0.28 18.70 2.22
CA LYS A 161 1.05 19.29 2.39
C LYS A 161 1.01 20.49 3.34
N GLY A 162 -0.03 21.30 3.25
CA GLY A 162 -0.25 22.45 4.14
C GLY A 162 -0.72 22.06 5.56
N LYS A 163 -1.00 20.78 5.82
CA LYS A 163 -1.56 20.27 7.09
C LYS A 163 -0.62 19.32 7.84
N LEU A 164 0.59 19.11 7.36
CA LEU A 164 1.57 18.26 8.03
C LEU A 164 1.92 18.83 9.41
N ALA A 165 1.55 18.12 10.48
CA ALA A 165 1.96 18.48 11.84
C ALA A 165 3.49 18.36 12.00
N GLY A 166 4.07 19.07 12.95
CA GLY A 166 5.52 19.08 13.14
C GLY A 166 6.11 17.71 13.48
N ASP A 167 5.34 16.85 14.16
CA ASP A 167 5.71 15.48 14.52
C ASP A 167 5.27 14.43 13.48
N ALA A 168 4.57 14.86 12.40
CA ALA A 168 4.10 13.95 11.36
C ALA A 168 5.26 13.38 10.56
N PHE A 169 5.40 12.05 10.57
CA PHE A 169 6.15 11.35 9.54
C PHE A 169 5.43 11.48 8.20
N CYS A 170 4.14 11.16 8.17
CA CYS A 170 3.29 11.31 6.99
C CYS A 170 1.82 11.48 7.39
N VAL A 171 1.01 11.93 6.43
CA VAL A 171 -0.46 12.01 6.55
C VAL A 171 -1.09 11.27 5.38
N LEU A 172 -2.00 10.35 5.69
CA LEU A 172 -2.81 9.62 4.72
C LEU A 172 -4.27 10.03 4.87
N ALA A 173 -4.84 10.69 3.87
CA ALA A 173 -6.26 10.94 3.83
C ALA A 173 -7.02 9.65 3.47
N ILE A 174 -8.19 9.49 4.08
CA ILE A 174 -9.08 8.35 3.86
C ILE A 174 -10.49 8.87 3.62
N THR A 175 -11.20 8.33 2.60
CA THR A 175 -12.52 8.83 2.23
C THR A 175 -13.44 7.71 1.75
N MET A 176 -14.75 7.98 1.78
CA MET A 176 -15.79 7.16 1.15
C MET A 176 -16.16 7.67 -0.24
N GLU A 177 -15.63 8.82 -0.68
CA GLU A 177 -15.82 9.33 -2.03
C GLU A 177 -14.89 8.62 -3.01
N ASP A 178 -15.35 8.40 -4.24
CA ASP A 178 -14.52 7.82 -5.29
C ASP A 178 -13.43 8.82 -5.73
N LEU A 179 -12.31 8.32 -6.26
CA LEU A 179 -11.13 9.14 -6.56
C LEU A 179 -10.74 9.05 -8.02
N TYR A 180 -10.21 10.16 -8.55
CA TYR A 180 -9.54 10.19 -9.85
C TYR A 180 -8.27 11.04 -9.80
N PRO A 181 -7.18 10.62 -10.51
CA PRO A 181 -5.89 11.32 -10.41
C PRO A 181 -5.77 12.46 -11.41
N GLU A 182 -6.44 12.35 -12.57
CA GLU A 182 -6.47 13.32 -13.65
C GLU A 182 -7.68 13.07 -14.58
N PRO A 183 -8.06 14.03 -15.44
CA PRO A 183 -9.27 13.92 -16.26
C PRO A 183 -9.33 12.70 -17.17
N SER A 184 -8.19 12.22 -17.69
CA SER A 184 -8.10 11.08 -18.61
C SER A 184 -8.33 9.72 -17.94
N TRP A 185 -8.22 9.64 -16.62
CA TRP A 185 -8.34 8.38 -15.87
C TRP A 185 -9.77 8.15 -15.37
N ASN A 186 -10.20 6.88 -15.41
CA ASN A 186 -11.50 6.51 -14.90
C ASN A 186 -11.57 6.65 -13.37
N PHE A 187 -10.63 6.07 -12.64
CA PHE A 187 -10.51 6.17 -11.17
C PHE A 187 -9.14 5.72 -10.69
N VAL A 188 -8.90 5.91 -9.38
CA VAL A 188 -7.82 5.25 -8.62
C VAL A 188 -8.35 4.76 -7.27
N PHE A 189 -7.75 3.71 -6.71
CA PHE A 189 -8.02 3.30 -5.33
C PHE A 189 -7.35 4.25 -4.33
N GLY A 190 -6.15 4.70 -4.65
CA GLY A 190 -5.38 5.65 -3.86
C GLY A 190 -4.26 6.28 -4.68
N GLN A 191 -3.60 7.24 -4.09
CA GLN A 191 -2.42 7.91 -4.62
C GLN A 191 -1.57 8.45 -3.48
N ALA A 192 -0.26 8.22 -3.53
CA ALA A 192 0.66 8.77 -2.55
C ALA A 192 1.93 9.33 -3.19
N SER A 193 2.55 10.31 -2.55
CA SER A 193 3.83 10.86 -2.98
C SER A 193 4.99 10.08 -2.34
N LEU A 194 5.94 9.65 -3.16
CA LEU A 194 7.16 9.00 -2.69
C LEU A 194 8.06 9.91 -1.82
N THR A 195 7.89 11.23 -1.94
CA THR A 195 8.80 12.21 -1.32
C THR A 195 8.11 13.21 -0.40
N GLU A 196 6.84 13.54 -0.62
CA GLU A 196 6.15 14.63 0.06
C GLU A 196 5.38 14.16 1.32
N ARG A 197 5.39 12.88 1.63
CA ARG A 197 4.81 12.30 2.86
C ARG A 197 3.30 12.51 3.00
N VAL A 198 2.60 12.59 1.88
CA VAL A 198 1.15 12.72 1.81
C VAL A 198 0.57 11.68 0.86
N GLY A 199 -0.62 11.20 1.19
CA GLY A 199 -1.35 10.22 0.37
C GLY A 199 -2.85 10.31 0.61
N VAL A 200 -3.63 9.69 -0.26
CA VAL A 200 -5.08 9.54 -0.13
C VAL A 200 -5.51 8.21 -0.69
N TYR A 201 -6.50 7.56 -0.07
CA TYR A 201 -7.19 6.42 -0.66
C TYR A 201 -8.68 6.42 -0.30
N SER A 202 -9.45 5.65 -1.08
CA SER A 202 -10.90 5.54 -0.95
C SER A 202 -11.37 4.12 -0.66
N PHE A 203 -12.37 4.01 0.22
CA PHE A 203 -13.12 2.77 0.45
C PHE A 203 -14.26 2.56 -0.56
N ALA A 204 -14.62 3.57 -1.35
CA ALA A 204 -15.85 3.56 -2.15
C ALA A 204 -16.02 2.28 -2.97
N ARG A 205 -14.96 1.83 -3.63
CA ARG A 205 -14.98 0.66 -4.53
C ARG A 205 -14.77 -0.69 -3.83
N TYR A 206 -14.58 -0.71 -2.50
CA TYR A 206 -14.35 -1.98 -1.76
C TYR A 206 -15.64 -2.68 -1.38
N ASP A 207 -16.71 -1.92 -1.24
CA ASP A 207 -18.04 -2.44 -0.94
C ASP A 207 -18.71 -2.93 -2.24
N PRO A 208 -19.17 -4.19 -2.32
CA PRO A 208 -19.93 -4.70 -3.47
C PRO A 208 -21.13 -3.82 -3.85
N ALA A 209 -21.77 -3.18 -2.86
CA ALA A 209 -22.90 -2.28 -3.10
C ALA A 209 -22.54 -1.03 -3.94
N PHE A 210 -21.26 -0.68 -4.08
CA PHE A 210 -20.81 0.37 -4.99
C PHE A 210 -21.14 0.02 -6.45
N PHE A 211 -21.05 -1.25 -6.80
CA PHE A 211 -21.34 -1.79 -8.13
C PHE A 211 -22.78 -2.31 -8.26
N GLY A 212 -23.64 -2.10 -7.26
CA GLY A 212 -25.02 -2.63 -7.23
C GLY A 212 -25.10 -4.12 -6.90
N GLU A 213 -24.02 -4.71 -6.43
CA GLU A 213 -23.96 -6.11 -6.03
C GLU A 213 -24.43 -6.30 -4.57
N ALA A 214 -25.00 -7.46 -4.28
CA ALA A 214 -25.41 -7.80 -2.92
C ALA A 214 -24.19 -8.00 -2.01
N ARG A 215 -24.26 -7.48 -0.78
CA ARG A 215 -23.26 -7.73 0.26
C ARG A 215 -23.38 -9.16 0.75
N GLY A 216 -22.34 -9.97 0.54
CA GLY A 216 -22.21 -11.30 1.10
C GLY A 216 -22.06 -11.24 2.64
N LYS A 217 -22.21 -12.38 3.30
CA LYS A 217 -22.10 -12.48 4.80
C LYS A 217 -20.74 -12.00 5.34
N ASP A 218 -19.67 -12.14 4.56
CA ASP A 218 -18.29 -11.78 4.94
C ASP A 218 -17.84 -10.42 4.38
N TYR A 219 -18.78 -9.59 3.87
CA TYR A 219 -18.40 -8.35 3.18
C TYR A 219 -17.60 -7.38 4.07
N GLN A 220 -17.90 -7.32 5.37
CA GLN A 220 -17.17 -6.45 6.31
C GLN A 220 -15.71 -6.88 6.45
N LYS A 221 -15.45 -8.19 6.52
CA LYS A 221 -14.10 -8.75 6.53
C LYS A 221 -13.36 -8.45 5.22
N LEU A 222 -14.06 -8.60 4.09
CA LEU A 222 -13.51 -8.26 2.77
C LEU A 222 -13.13 -6.78 2.66
N VAL A 223 -14.03 -5.88 3.05
CA VAL A 223 -13.77 -4.43 3.06
C VAL A 223 -12.62 -4.08 3.98
N LEU A 224 -12.56 -4.66 5.19
CA LEU A 224 -11.45 -4.45 6.12
C LEU A 224 -10.12 -4.91 5.50
N ARG A 225 -10.05 -6.12 4.93
CA ARG A 225 -8.85 -6.65 4.30
C ARG A 225 -8.36 -5.75 3.16
N ARG A 226 -9.26 -5.30 2.28
CA ARG A 226 -8.95 -4.38 1.18
C ARG A 226 -8.45 -3.03 1.71
N SER A 227 -9.08 -2.50 2.75
CA SER A 227 -8.71 -1.22 3.37
C SER A 227 -7.33 -1.28 4.03
N MET A 228 -7.03 -2.34 4.78
CA MET A 228 -5.71 -2.56 5.38
C MET A 228 -4.62 -2.63 4.30
N LYS A 229 -4.90 -3.35 3.20
CA LYS A 229 -3.97 -3.49 2.06
C LYS A 229 -3.61 -2.14 1.48
N VAL A 230 -4.58 -1.34 1.10
CA VAL A 230 -4.31 -0.06 0.43
C VAL A 230 -3.76 0.97 1.41
N LEU A 231 -4.24 1.00 2.66
CA LEU A 231 -3.65 1.84 3.70
C LEU A 231 -2.14 1.63 3.82
N THR A 232 -1.72 0.37 3.95
CA THR A 232 -0.29 0.05 4.13
C THR A 232 0.51 0.17 2.84
N HIS A 233 -0.11 -0.03 1.68
CA HIS A 233 0.48 0.19 0.37
C HIS A 233 0.78 1.68 0.14
N GLU A 234 -0.21 2.56 0.29
CA GLU A 234 -0.03 4.02 0.11
C GLU A 234 0.95 4.59 1.14
N THR A 235 0.87 4.13 2.39
CA THR A 235 1.84 4.52 3.40
C THR A 235 3.24 4.03 3.04
N GLY A 236 3.38 2.82 2.46
CA GLY A 236 4.64 2.30 1.94
C GLY A 236 5.26 3.21 0.89
N HIS A 237 4.46 3.77 -0.01
CA HIS A 237 4.94 4.79 -0.96
C HIS A 237 5.51 6.03 -0.27
N MET A 238 4.88 6.48 0.82
CA MET A 238 5.38 7.62 1.59
C MET A 238 6.72 7.34 2.30
N PHE A 239 7.10 6.07 2.48
CA PHE A 239 8.46 5.65 2.85
C PHE A 239 9.42 5.58 1.64
N GLY A 240 8.95 5.87 0.43
CA GLY A 240 9.75 5.83 -0.81
C GLY A 240 9.78 4.47 -1.51
N LEU A 241 8.94 3.50 -1.13
CA LEU A 241 8.82 2.22 -1.83
C LEU A 241 8.08 2.41 -3.15
N ALA A 242 8.71 2.08 -4.27
CA ALA A 242 8.03 1.96 -5.57
C ALA A 242 7.27 0.61 -5.65
N HIS A 243 6.41 0.47 -6.66
CA HIS A 243 5.75 -0.81 -6.93
C HIS A 243 6.77 -1.95 -7.05
N CYS A 244 6.43 -3.09 -6.47
CA CYS A 244 7.23 -4.30 -6.52
C CYS A 244 6.88 -5.10 -7.78
N ILE A 245 7.93 -5.57 -8.48
CA ILE A 245 7.79 -6.44 -9.64
C ILE A 245 8.43 -7.83 -9.42
N TYR A 246 9.05 -8.05 -8.26
CA TYR A 246 9.91 -9.21 -8.02
C TYR A 246 9.15 -10.42 -7.48
N PHE A 247 8.18 -10.19 -6.62
CA PHE A 247 7.39 -11.22 -5.93
C PHE A 247 5.93 -10.80 -5.86
N SER A 248 5.04 -11.76 -5.58
CA SER A 248 3.71 -11.46 -5.07
C SER A 248 3.85 -10.73 -3.73
N CYS A 249 3.38 -9.49 -3.65
CA CYS A 249 3.73 -8.55 -2.58
C CYS A 249 2.62 -7.55 -2.35
N LEU A 250 2.50 -7.05 -1.13
CA LEU A 250 1.64 -5.90 -0.82
C LEU A 250 1.89 -4.70 -1.76
N MET A 251 3.16 -4.45 -2.10
CA MET A 251 3.55 -3.30 -2.94
C MET A 251 3.40 -3.53 -4.44
N ASN A 252 2.70 -4.56 -4.90
CA ASN A 252 2.39 -4.68 -6.32
C ASN A 252 1.31 -3.67 -6.75
N GLY A 253 1.45 -3.07 -7.91
CA GLY A 253 0.39 -2.29 -8.55
C GLY A 253 -0.81 -3.16 -8.94
N SER A 254 -2.01 -2.59 -9.01
CA SER A 254 -3.23 -3.29 -9.38
C SER A 254 -4.18 -2.40 -10.14
N ASN A 255 -4.68 -2.86 -11.29
CA ASN A 255 -5.67 -2.16 -12.12
C ASN A 255 -7.12 -2.36 -11.67
N HIS A 256 -7.40 -3.47 -10.99
CA HIS A 256 -8.77 -3.81 -10.59
C HIS A 256 -8.78 -4.63 -9.28
N LEU A 257 -9.96 -4.70 -8.63
CA LEU A 257 -10.10 -5.35 -7.32
C LEU A 257 -9.67 -6.81 -7.31
N GLN A 258 -10.02 -7.57 -8.35
CA GLN A 258 -9.64 -8.99 -8.42
C GLN A 258 -8.12 -9.17 -8.46
N GLU A 259 -7.39 -8.31 -9.18
CA GLU A 259 -5.94 -8.30 -9.15
C GLU A 259 -5.42 -7.95 -7.75
N SER A 260 -5.95 -6.88 -7.15
CA SER A 260 -5.59 -6.51 -5.77
C SER A 260 -5.90 -7.63 -4.77
N ASP A 261 -7.05 -8.29 -4.87
CA ASP A 261 -7.45 -9.35 -3.93
C ASP A 261 -6.53 -10.58 -3.98
N ARG A 262 -5.93 -10.87 -5.15
CA ARG A 262 -4.92 -11.93 -5.30
C ARG A 262 -3.59 -11.61 -4.61
N ARG A 263 -3.31 -10.33 -4.30
CA ARG A 263 -2.06 -9.92 -3.64
C ARG A 263 -2.15 -10.15 -2.14
N PRO A 264 -1.03 -10.51 -1.48
CA PRO A 264 -1.01 -10.70 -0.02
C PRO A 264 -1.11 -9.38 0.74
N LEU A 265 -1.34 -9.44 2.06
CA LEU A 265 -1.21 -8.31 2.98
C LEU A 265 0.24 -8.09 3.45
N HIS A 266 1.14 -8.99 3.13
CA HIS A 266 2.54 -8.92 3.57
C HIS A 266 3.50 -8.43 2.51
N LEU A 267 4.65 -7.95 2.96
CA LEU A 267 5.75 -7.52 2.12
C LEU A 267 6.62 -8.72 1.74
N CYS A 268 7.11 -8.72 0.50
CA CYS A 268 8.15 -9.64 0.06
C CYS A 268 9.52 -9.27 0.67
N PRO A 269 10.57 -10.12 0.56
CA PRO A 269 11.90 -9.85 1.11
C PRO A 269 12.49 -8.50 0.69
N VAL A 270 12.33 -8.10 -0.57
CA VAL A 270 12.81 -6.81 -1.10
C VAL A 270 12.15 -5.65 -0.39
N CYS A 271 10.81 -5.65 -0.34
CA CYS A 271 10.03 -4.55 0.23
C CYS A 271 10.09 -4.52 1.76
N LEU A 272 10.15 -5.70 2.41
CA LEU A 272 10.36 -5.81 3.85
C LEU A 272 11.70 -5.19 4.26
N ARG A 273 12.77 -5.50 3.51
CA ARG A 273 14.10 -4.94 3.76
C ARG A 273 14.13 -3.42 3.60
N LYS A 274 13.49 -2.88 2.56
CA LYS A 274 13.39 -1.44 2.35
C LYS A 274 12.67 -0.76 3.50
N LEU A 275 11.51 -1.29 3.90
CA LEU A 275 10.72 -0.71 4.96
C LEU A 275 11.44 -0.82 6.31
N GLN A 276 12.05 -1.97 6.62
CA GLN A 276 12.83 -2.17 7.83
C GLN A 276 14.03 -1.22 7.91
N PHE A 277 14.73 -1.00 6.80
CA PHE A 277 15.82 -0.02 6.71
C PHE A 277 15.36 1.41 7.05
N SER A 278 14.16 1.79 6.61
CA SER A 278 13.62 3.13 6.86
C SER A 278 13.01 3.27 8.26
N ALA A 279 12.17 2.34 8.68
CA ALA A 279 11.41 2.43 9.93
C ALA A 279 12.16 1.85 11.15
N GLY A 280 13.12 0.93 10.94
CA GLY A 280 13.94 0.36 12.03
C GLY A 280 13.21 -0.62 12.92
N PHE A 281 12.07 -1.18 12.51
CA PHE A 281 11.26 -2.07 13.34
C PHE A 281 11.90 -3.44 13.60
N ASP A 282 11.47 -4.07 14.69
CA ASP A 282 11.76 -5.47 15.00
C ASP A 282 10.85 -6.38 14.16
N VAL A 283 11.43 -7.13 13.23
CA VAL A 283 10.68 -7.97 12.28
C VAL A 283 9.88 -9.06 12.99
N VAL A 284 10.43 -9.67 14.05
CA VAL A 284 9.76 -10.75 14.78
C VAL A 284 8.56 -10.21 15.55
N LYS A 285 8.75 -9.11 16.30
CA LYS A 285 7.65 -8.46 17.03
C LYS A 285 6.56 -7.98 16.07
N ARG A 286 6.96 -7.44 14.91
CA ARG A 286 6.03 -7.02 13.86
C ARG A 286 5.17 -8.19 13.37
N TYR A 287 5.78 -9.30 13.01
CA TYR A 287 5.03 -10.49 12.55
C TYR A 287 4.09 -11.02 13.63
N GLN A 288 4.53 -11.06 14.90
CA GLN A 288 3.69 -11.51 16.01
C GLN A 288 2.48 -10.61 16.22
N ALA A 289 2.66 -9.28 16.24
CA ALA A 289 1.58 -8.32 16.44
C ALA A 289 0.56 -8.37 15.29
N LEU A 290 1.03 -8.47 14.04
CA LEU A 290 0.17 -8.61 12.87
C LEU A 290 -0.59 -9.95 12.89
N ALA A 291 0.06 -11.06 13.26
CA ALA A 291 -0.61 -12.36 13.37
C ALA A 291 -1.73 -12.34 14.41
N GLN A 292 -1.50 -11.74 15.55
CA GLN A 292 -2.53 -11.59 16.60
C GLN A 292 -3.70 -10.74 16.10
N PHE A 293 -3.43 -9.63 15.43
CA PHE A 293 -4.47 -8.77 14.85
C PHE A 293 -5.27 -9.53 13.79
N ASP A 294 -4.61 -10.22 12.86
CA ASP A 294 -5.27 -10.95 11.78
C ASP A 294 -6.13 -12.11 12.28
N GLN A 295 -5.71 -12.81 13.36
CA GLN A 295 -6.54 -13.80 14.04
C GLN A 295 -7.83 -13.17 14.61
N GLN A 296 -7.71 -12.04 15.29
CA GLN A 296 -8.86 -11.32 15.85
C GLN A 296 -9.81 -10.77 14.76
N ALA A 297 -9.26 -10.45 13.58
CA ALA A 297 -10.02 -10.01 12.43
C ALA A 297 -10.62 -11.16 11.59
N GLY A 298 -10.33 -12.43 11.95
CA GLY A 298 -10.78 -13.62 11.23
C GLY A 298 -10.05 -13.82 9.89
N LEU A 299 -8.82 -13.30 9.75
CA LEU A 299 -7.95 -13.45 8.58
C LEU A 299 -6.95 -14.59 8.81
N ASP A 300 -7.46 -15.79 9.04
CA ASP A 300 -6.70 -16.95 9.53
C ASP A 300 -5.55 -17.36 8.59
N ASP A 301 -5.71 -17.21 7.28
CA ASP A 301 -4.66 -17.56 6.31
C ASP A 301 -3.46 -16.62 6.42
N GLU A 302 -3.71 -15.31 6.52
CA GLU A 302 -2.66 -14.30 6.73
C GLU A 302 -1.99 -14.50 8.09
N ALA A 303 -2.77 -14.77 9.14
CA ALA A 303 -2.24 -15.04 10.48
C ALA A 303 -1.33 -16.29 10.50
N ARG A 304 -1.73 -17.39 9.85
CA ARG A 304 -0.90 -18.60 9.73
C ARG A 304 0.40 -18.33 8.99
N TRP A 305 0.33 -17.57 7.90
CA TRP A 305 1.53 -17.18 7.16
C TRP A 305 2.48 -16.37 8.06
N LEU A 306 1.98 -15.37 8.79
CA LEU A 306 2.77 -14.53 9.70
C LEU A 306 3.42 -15.35 10.82
N LEU A 307 2.69 -16.31 11.42
CA LEU A 307 3.25 -17.21 12.44
C LEU A 307 4.37 -18.09 11.88
N SER A 308 4.20 -18.63 10.67
CA SER A 308 5.27 -19.40 10.02
C SER A 308 6.52 -18.53 9.78
N ARG A 309 6.35 -17.24 9.48
CA ARG A 309 7.47 -16.29 9.36
C ARG A 309 8.14 -16.00 10.69
N VAL A 310 7.40 -15.95 11.80
CA VAL A 310 7.99 -15.85 13.14
C VAL A 310 8.95 -17.00 13.40
N GLU A 311 8.52 -18.24 13.15
CA GLU A 311 9.33 -19.45 13.33
C GLU A 311 10.58 -19.44 12.45
N LYS A 312 10.41 -19.25 11.13
CA LYS A 312 11.51 -19.19 10.17
C LYS A 312 12.51 -18.07 10.50
N THR A 313 12.02 -16.91 10.94
CA THR A 313 12.87 -15.74 11.24
C THR A 313 13.66 -15.91 12.54
N ARG A 314 13.08 -16.54 13.56
CA ARG A 314 13.80 -16.88 14.81
C ARG A 314 14.87 -17.94 14.56
N GLY A 315 14.65 -18.84 13.62
CA GLY A 315 15.43 -20.05 13.44
C GLY A 315 15.03 -21.11 14.44
N SER A 316 15.21 -22.37 14.07
CA SER A 316 15.02 -23.49 14.97
C SER A 316 16.00 -23.27 16.14
N GLY A 317 15.49 -22.99 17.33
CA GLY A 317 16.32 -23.01 18.53
C GLY A 317 16.91 -24.43 18.67
N ASN A 318 18.21 -24.55 18.67
CA ASN A 318 18.90 -25.71 19.21
C ASN A 318 18.64 -25.73 20.71
#